data_f0cc221c179610477658ff9b6ec30126
#
_entry.id   f0cc221c179610477658ff9b6ec30126
#
_cell.length_a   1.000
_cell.length_b   1.000
_cell.length_c   1.000
_cell.angle_alpha   90.00
_cell.angle_beta   90.00
_cell.angle_gamma   90.00
#
_symmetry.space_group_name_H-M   'P 1'
#
loop_
_entity.id
_entity.type
_entity.pdbx_description
1 polymer ?
#
loop_
_entity_poly.entity_id
_entity_poly.type
_entity_poly.pdbx_seq_one_letter_code
_entity_poly.pdbx_strand_id
1 'polypeptide(L)'
;MISKANELKYQMLKSLNSHKDEIIFYIKDRNYPSFISTFEKYKLDPDIKDLDGNSLLSIAVQSNSFQIVNYLLNSGANPNSKNDNNNTPLHFALTFHNFEIADMLIQRGADEKAANRMGITPWQCLDSGFSII
;
A
#
# COMPACT_ATOMS: atom_id res chain seq x y z
N MET A 1 10.59 14.14 -18.40
CA MET A 1 9.80 15.39 -18.33
C MET A 1 8.43 15.05 -17.74
N ILE A 2 8.07 15.70 -16.65
CA ILE A 2 6.77 15.49 -16.00
C ILE A 2 5.70 16.17 -16.85
N SER A 3 4.57 15.49 -17.11
CA SER A 3 3.47 16.09 -17.86
C SER A 3 2.87 17.27 -17.08
N LYS A 4 2.30 18.25 -17.80
CA LYS A 4 1.66 19.41 -17.18
C LYS A 4 0.53 19.00 -16.24
N ALA A 5 -0.21 17.92 -16.57
CA ALA A 5 -1.26 17.38 -15.72
C ALA A 5 -0.69 16.84 -14.40
N ASN A 6 0.44 16.13 -14.44
CA ASN A 6 1.10 15.62 -13.24
C ASN A 6 1.67 16.75 -12.39
N GLU A 7 2.18 17.79 -13.01
CA GLU A 7 2.69 18.98 -12.31
C GLU A 7 1.57 19.70 -11.57
N LEU A 8 0.42 19.90 -12.22
CA LEU A 8 -0.76 20.50 -11.58
C LEU A 8 -1.26 19.65 -10.42
N LYS A 9 -1.29 18.34 -10.59
CA LYS A 9 -1.69 17.41 -9.53
C LYS A 9 -0.73 17.51 -8.33
N TYR A 10 0.57 17.57 -8.60
CA TYR A 10 1.58 17.73 -7.57
C TYR A 10 1.41 19.06 -6.82
N GLN A 11 1.15 20.17 -7.55
CA GLN A 11 0.91 21.47 -6.93
C GLN A 11 -0.36 21.48 -6.07
N MET A 12 -1.42 20.80 -6.50
CA MET A 12 -2.64 20.65 -5.71
C MET A 12 -2.37 19.91 -4.40
N LEU A 13 -1.65 18.81 -4.46
CA LEU A 13 -1.30 18.03 -3.27
C LEU A 13 -0.44 18.86 -2.31
N LYS A 14 0.47 19.64 -2.84
CA LYS A 14 1.33 20.53 -2.07
C LYS A 14 0.54 21.67 -1.42
N SER A 15 -0.48 22.20 -2.13
CA SER A 15 -1.33 23.28 -1.59
C SER A 15 -2.25 22.80 -0.49
N LEU A 16 -2.62 21.53 -0.48
CA LEU A 16 -3.37 20.91 0.61
C LEU A 16 -2.54 20.71 1.87
N ASN A 17 -1.23 20.97 1.77
CA ASN A 17 -0.26 20.87 2.86
C ASN A 17 -0.34 19.53 3.62
N SER A 18 -0.67 18.47 2.91
CA SER A 18 -0.80 17.14 3.49
C SER A 18 0.33 16.24 2.99
N HIS A 19 1.29 15.97 3.86
CA HIS A 19 2.35 15.01 3.54
C HIS A 19 1.80 13.61 3.30
N LYS A 20 0.65 13.32 3.87
CA LYS A 20 -0.08 12.07 3.64
C LYS A 20 -0.48 11.92 2.17
N ASP A 21 -1.11 12.94 1.59
CA ASP A 21 -1.54 12.89 0.19
C ASP A 21 -0.33 12.85 -0.75
N GLU A 22 0.72 13.58 -0.42
CA GLU A 22 1.96 13.59 -1.17
C GLU A 22 2.62 12.20 -1.17
N ILE A 23 2.73 11.56 -0.02
CA ILE A 23 3.36 10.24 0.10
C ILE A 23 2.55 9.18 -0.64
N ILE A 24 1.22 9.23 -0.55
CA ILE A 24 0.33 8.32 -1.28
C ILE A 24 0.50 8.50 -2.79
N PHE A 25 0.60 9.74 -3.25
CA PHE A 25 0.85 10.02 -4.66
C PHE A 25 2.14 9.36 -5.14
N TYR A 26 3.23 9.51 -4.39
CA TYR A 26 4.52 8.91 -4.77
C TYR A 26 4.47 7.38 -4.79
N ILE A 27 3.71 6.77 -3.88
CA ILE A 27 3.53 5.31 -3.89
C ILE A 27 2.80 4.87 -5.16
N LYS A 28 1.67 5.52 -5.48
CA LYS A 28 0.87 5.19 -6.67
C LYS A 28 1.62 5.46 -7.96
N ASP A 29 2.48 6.46 -7.98
CA ASP A 29 3.34 6.80 -9.12
C ASP A 29 4.56 5.88 -9.19
N ARG A 30 4.77 5.03 -8.18
CA ARG A 30 5.93 4.16 -8.05
C ARG A 30 7.25 4.94 -8.08
N ASN A 31 7.21 6.16 -7.55
CA ASN A 31 8.36 7.04 -7.49
C ASN A 31 9.12 6.80 -6.19
N TYR A 32 9.97 5.78 -6.19
CA TYR A 32 10.70 5.36 -5.01
C TYR A 32 11.61 6.44 -4.44
N PRO A 33 12.42 7.16 -5.26
CA PRO A 33 13.29 8.21 -4.70
C PRO A 33 12.52 9.32 -3.99
N SER A 34 11.43 9.80 -4.59
CA SER A 34 10.60 10.86 -4.00
C SER A 34 9.85 10.35 -2.76
N PHE A 35 9.40 9.09 -2.80
CA PHE A 35 8.77 8.46 -1.65
C PHE A 35 9.72 8.45 -0.45
N ILE A 36 10.93 7.92 -0.60
CA ILE A 36 11.89 7.82 0.49
C ILE A 36 12.28 9.21 1.01
N SER A 37 12.59 10.12 0.11
CA SER A 37 12.99 11.48 0.47
C SER A 37 11.94 12.16 1.34
N THR A 38 10.66 12.06 0.93
CA THR A 38 9.55 12.67 1.66
C THR A 38 9.29 11.95 2.98
N PHE A 39 9.28 10.62 2.95
CA PHE A 39 9.02 9.80 4.14
C PHE A 39 10.04 10.09 5.24
N GLU A 40 11.32 10.13 4.90
CA GLU A 40 12.39 10.38 5.86
C GLU A 40 12.44 11.83 6.33
N LYS A 41 12.27 12.78 5.40
CA LYS A 41 12.32 14.20 5.71
C LYS A 41 11.31 14.60 6.78
N TYR A 42 10.08 14.09 6.67
CA TYR A 42 9.00 14.43 7.58
C TYR A 42 8.78 13.37 8.67
N LYS A 43 9.61 12.34 8.71
CA LYS A 43 9.53 11.24 9.70
C LYS A 43 8.11 10.70 9.81
N LEU A 44 7.55 10.32 8.65
CA LEU A 44 6.17 9.90 8.56
C LEU A 44 5.95 8.55 9.25
N ASP A 45 4.74 8.37 9.80
CA ASP A 45 4.32 7.11 10.38
C ASP A 45 4.10 6.08 9.26
N PRO A 46 4.76 4.91 9.32
CA PRO A 46 4.53 3.88 8.30
C PRO A 46 3.11 3.32 8.28
N ASP A 47 2.33 3.52 9.35
CA ASP A 47 0.95 3.03 9.46
C ASP A 47 -0.12 4.07 9.10
N ILE A 48 0.26 5.14 8.39
CA ILE A 48 -0.70 6.09 7.82
C ILE A 48 -1.69 5.34 6.92
N LYS A 49 -2.97 5.77 6.97
CA LYS A 49 -4.05 5.20 6.15
C LYS A 49 -4.72 6.26 5.30
N ASP A 50 -5.23 5.83 4.14
CA ASP A 50 -6.05 6.67 3.28
C ASP A 50 -7.51 6.73 3.78
N LEU A 51 -8.40 7.35 2.99
CA LEU A 51 -9.81 7.52 3.35
C LEU A 51 -10.59 6.21 3.39
N ASP A 52 -10.13 5.18 2.68
CA ASP A 52 -10.74 3.84 2.66
C ASP A 52 -10.12 2.91 3.70
N GLY A 53 -9.24 3.44 4.54
CA GLY A 53 -8.55 2.68 5.55
C GLY A 53 -7.38 1.86 5.04
N ASN A 54 -6.99 2.02 3.77
CA ASN A 54 -5.82 1.33 3.22
C ASN A 54 -4.55 1.92 3.81
N SER A 55 -3.70 1.08 4.39
CA SER A 55 -2.39 1.51 4.86
C SER A 55 -1.47 1.82 3.68
N LEU A 56 -0.41 2.59 3.94
CA LEU A 56 0.63 2.84 2.92
C LEU A 56 1.16 1.52 2.36
N LEU A 57 1.31 0.51 3.21
CA LEU A 57 1.75 -0.83 2.79
C LEU A 57 0.77 -1.45 1.79
N SER A 58 -0.54 -1.42 2.09
CA SER A 58 -1.56 -1.94 1.17
C SER A 58 -1.56 -1.19 -0.16
N ILE A 59 -1.41 0.14 -0.12
CA ILE A 59 -1.35 0.95 -1.34
C ILE A 59 -0.13 0.57 -2.17
N ALA A 60 1.02 0.34 -1.54
CA ALA A 60 2.24 -0.07 -2.22
C ALA A 60 2.10 -1.46 -2.85
N VAL A 61 1.42 -2.39 -2.16
CA VAL A 61 1.12 -3.72 -2.70
C VAL A 61 0.23 -3.60 -3.94
N GLN A 62 -0.84 -2.80 -3.86
CA GLN A 62 -1.75 -2.57 -4.99
C GLN A 62 -1.05 -1.90 -6.17
N SER A 63 -0.05 -1.09 -5.90
CA SER A 63 0.75 -0.41 -6.92
C SER A 63 1.88 -1.29 -7.47
N ASN A 64 2.02 -2.51 -6.96
CA ASN A 64 3.06 -3.45 -7.36
C ASN A 64 4.47 -2.87 -7.20
N SER A 65 4.71 -2.14 -6.12
CA SER A 65 6.01 -1.54 -5.83
C SER A 65 6.76 -2.34 -4.78
N PHE A 66 7.53 -3.33 -5.23
CA PHE A 66 8.33 -4.19 -4.35
C PHE A 66 9.26 -3.37 -3.44
N GLN A 67 9.93 -2.37 -4.00
CA GLN A 67 10.88 -1.55 -3.25
C GLN A 67 10.22 -0.78 -2.12
N ILE A 68 9.05 -0.19 -2.39
CA ILE A 68 8.31 0.57 -1.38
C ILE A 68 7.73 -0.36 -0.32
N VAL A 69 7.21 -1.52 -0.72
CA VAL A 69 6.72 -2.55 0.22
C VAL A 69 7.84 -2.95 1.18
N ASN A 70 9.01 -3.28 0.63
CA ASN A 70 10.16 -3.67 1.44
C ASN A 70 10.59 -2.55 2.39
N TYR A 71 10.65 -1.32 1.89
CA TYR A 71 11.02 -0.16 2.71
C TYR A 71 10.05 0.04 3.87
N LEU A 72 8.74 -0.03 3.60
CA LEU A 72 7.72 0.16 4.63
C LEU A 72 7.79 -0.94 5.69
N LEU A 73 7.97 -2.19 5.29
CA LEU A 73 8.13 -3.30 6.23
C LEU A 73 9.37 -3.12 7.10
N ASN A 74 10.48 -2.68 6.51
CA ASN A 74 11.70 -2.38 7.25
C ASN A 74 11.53 -1.18 8.20
N SER A 75 10.59 -0.30 7.92
CA SER A 75 10.29 0.86 8.76
C SER A 75 9.28 0.54 9.87
N GLY A 76 8.83 -0.70 9.99
CA GLY A 76 7.92 -1.14 11.04
C GLY A 76 6.45 -1.12 10.65
N ALA A 77 6.11 -0.99 9.37
CA ALA A 77 4.72 -1.07 8.93
C ALA A 77 4.08 -2.39 9.36
N ASN A 78 2.82 -2.33 9.82
CA ASN A 78 2.09 -3.50 10.25
C ASN A 78 1.67 -4.34 9.03
N PRO A 79 2.21 -5.56 8.86
CA PRO A 79 1.84 -6.40 7.71
C PRO A 79 0.40 -6.90 7.76
N ASN A 80 -0.28 -6.74 8.89
CA ASN A 80 -1.66 -7.19 9.11
C ASN A 80 -2.66 -6.04 9.22
N SER A 81 -2.30 -4.84 8.77
CA SER A 81 -3.23 -3.73 8.82
C SER A 81 -4.45 -3.99 7.92
N LYS A 82 -5.61 -3.59 8.38
CA LYS A 82 -6.90 -3.85 7.72
C LYS A 82 -7.50 -2.56 7.22
N ASN A 83 -8.04 -2.58 6.00
CA ASN A 83 -8.84 -1.47 5.50
C ASN A 83 -10.29 -1.56 6.00
N ASP A 84 -11.18 -0.70 5.51
CA ASP A 84 -12.58 -0.65 5.95
C ASP A 84 -13.35 -1.94 5.64
N ASN A 85 -12.89 -2.75 4.68
CA ASN A 85 -13.45 -4.06 4.35
C ASN A 85 -12.71 -5.22 5.03
N ASN A 86 -11.81 -4.91 5.97
CA ASN A 86 -10.92 -5.86 6.64
C ASN A 86 -9.99 -6.62 5.69
N ASN A 87 -9.72 -6.08 4.52
CA ASN A 87 -8.69 -6.62 3.64
C ASN A 87 -7.30 -6.23 4.16
N THR A 88 -6.40 -7.20 4.19
CA THR A 88 -5.00 -7.00 4.58
C THR A 88 -4.13 -6.82 3.32
N PRO A 89 -2.88 -6.37 3.47
CA PRO A 89 -1.97 -6.33 2.33
C PRO A 89 -1.84 -7.66 1.60
N LEU A 90 -1.89 -8.79 2.33
CA LEU A 90 -1.79 -10.12 1.74
C LEU A 90 -3.00 -10.45 0.85
N HIS A 91 -4.21 -10.00 1.23
CA HIS A 91 -5.39 -10.12 0.36
C HIS A 91 -5.12 -9.50 -1.01
N PHE A 92 -4.58 -8.28 -1.04
CA PHE A 92 -4.29 -7.59 -2.29
C PHE A 92 -3.18 -8.26 -3.09
N ALA A 93 -2.10 -8.69 -2.42
CA ALA A 93 -1.00 -9.37 -3.09
C ALA A 93 -1.47 -10.63 -3.82
N LEU A 94 -2.32 -11.43 -3.18
CA LEU A 94 -2.82 -12.67 -3.77
C LEU A 94 -3.93 -12.41 -4.81
N THR A 95 -4.76 -11.38 -4.62
CA THR A 95 -5.73 -10.97 -5.64
C THR A 95 -5.06 -10.61 -6.96
N PHE A 96 -3.93 -9.90 -6.89
CA PHE A 96 -3.18 -9.49 -8.07
C PHE A 96 -2.11 -10.50 -8.51
N HIS A 97 -2.08 -11.68 -7.90
CA HIS A 97 -1.12 -12.75 -8.20
C HIS A 97 0.34 -12.30 -8.05
N ASN A 98 0.59 -11.36 -7.12
CA ASN A 98 1.94 -10.90 -6.86
C ASN A 98 2.59 -11.77 -5.78
N PHE A 99 3.08 -12.94 -6.20
CA PHE A 99 3.60 -13.94 -5.27
C PHE A 99 4.90 -13.51 -4.58
N GLU A 100 5.71 -12.71 -5.23
CA GLU A 100 6.95 -12.20 -4.64
C GLU A 100 6.65 -11.29 -3.44
N ILE A 101 5.70 -10.37 -3.60
CA ILE A 101 5.26 -9.51 -2.50
C ILE A 101 4.52 -10.33 -1.44
N ALA A 102 3.66 -11.26 -1.86
CA ALA A 102 2.95 -12.14 -0.92
C ALA A 102 3.93 -12.91 -0.04
N ASP A 103 4.96 -13.47 -0.62
CA ASP A 103 6.00 -14.20 0.11
C ASP A 103 6.73 -13.30 1.10
N MET A 104 7.08 -12.10 0.69
CA MET A 104 7.70 -11.12 1.57
C MET A 104 6.79 -10.77 2.77
N LEU A 105 5.50 -10.55 2.51
CA LEU A 105 4.54 -10.26 3.57
C LEU A 105 4.43 -11.41 4.58
N ILE A 106 4.37 -12.65 4.09
CA ILE A 106 4.30 -13.85 4.94
C ILE A 106 5.56 -13.97 5.78
N GLN A 107 6.73 -13.77 5.20
CA GLN A 107 7.99 -13.80 5.93
C GLN A 107 8.07 -12.75 7.03
N ARG A 108 7.34 -11.64 6.88
CA ARG A 108 7.28 -10.55 7.85
C ARG A 108 6.09 -10.65 8.79
N GLY A 109 5.41 -11.79 8.83
CA GLY A 109 4.38 -12.08 9.81
C GLY A 109 2.94 -11.81 9.37
N ALA A 110 2.68 -11.70 8.06
CA ALA A 110 1.31 -11.59 7.57
C ALA A 110 0.49 -12.83 7.94
N ASP A 111 -0.73 -12.59 8.44
CA ASP A 111 -1.65 -13.65 8.81
C ASP A 111 -2.34 -14.21 7.58
N GLU A 112 -2.01 -15.45 7.23
CA GLU A 112 -2.55 -16.14 6.05
C GLU A 112 -4.01 -16.54 6.20
N LYS A 113 -4.54 -16.50 7.43
CA LYS A 113 -5.91 -16.93 7.76
C LYS A 113 -6.84 -15.76 8.09
N ALA A 114 -6.36 -14.53 7.99
CA ALA A 114 -7.18 -13.36 8.28
C ALA A 114 -8.35 -13.24 7.31
N ALA A 115 -9.58 -13.33 7.80
CA ALA A 115 -10.77 -13.20 6.96
C ALA A 115 -11.18 -11.72 6.86
N ASN A 116 -11.56 -11.28 5.66
CA ASN A 116 -12.16 -9.97 5.46
C ASN A 116 -13.63 -9.97 5.89
N ARG A 117 -14.36 -8.86 5.68
CA ARG A 117 -15.77 -8.75 6.06
C ARG A 117 -16.69 -9.74 5.33
N MET A 118 -16.27 -10.23 4.16
CA MET A 118 -17.00 -11.26 3.40
C MET A 118 -16.61 -12.67 3.83
N GLY A 119 -15.74 -12.83 4.83
CA GLY A 119 -15.25 -14.12 5.28
C GLY A 119 -14.18 -14.73 4.37
N ILE A 120 -13.59 -13.95 3.45
CA ILE A 120 -12.60 -14.43 2.49
C ILE A 120 -11.20 -14.26 3.08
N THR A 121 -10.41 -15.35 3.09
CA THR A 121 -9.01 -15.32 3.48
C THR A 121 -8.12 -14.89 2.31
N PRO A 122 -6.85 -14.49 2.56
CA PRO A 122 -5.96 -14.10 1.48
C PRO A 122 -5.81 -15.15 0.38
N TRP A 123 -5.64 -16.41 0.76
CA TRP A 123 -5.46 -17.50 -0.23
C TRP A 123 -6.70 -17.75 -1.07
N GLN A 124 -7.88 -17.54 -0.51
CA GLN A 124 -9.12 -17.65 -1.28
C GLN A 124 -9.26 -16.57 -2.35
N CYS A 125 -8.50 -15.48 -2.24
CA CYS A 125 -8.47 -14.44 -3.28
C CYS A 125 -7.85 -14.91 -4.60
N LEU A 126 -7.14 -16.04 -4.60
CA LEU A 126 -6.62 -16.64 -5.83
C LEU A 126 -7.70 -17.35 -6.62
N ASP A 127 -8.78 -17.78 -5.96
CA ASP A 127 -9.84 -18.53 -6.62
C ASP A 127 -10.70 -17.59 -7.47
N SER A 128 -10.97 -18.02 -8.70
CA SER A 128 -11.81 -17.24 -9.59
C SER A 128 -13.22 -17.10 -9.00
N GLY A 129 -13.71 -15.88 -8.92
CA GLY A 129 -15.04 -15.60 -8.41
C GLY A 129 -15.07 -14.78 -7.12
N PHE A 130 -13.98 -14.68 -6.41
CA PHE A 130 -13.89 -13.78 -5.27
C PHE A 130 -13.28 -12.45 -5.69
N SER A 131 -14.02 -11.38 -5.49
CA SER A 131 -13.52 -10.02 -5.73
C SER A 131 -13.52 -9.25 -4.41
N ILE A 132 -12.40 -8.62 -4.10
CA ILE A 132 -12.25 -7.75 -2.93
C ILE A 132 -12.16 -6.28 -3.32
N ILE A 133 -12.29 -6.02 -4.61
CA ILE A 133 -12.14 -4.67 -5.18
C ILE A 133 -13.49 -4.16 -5.64
#